data_1e02d76b053960aec97c41fb7bc2b0df
#
_entry.id   1e02d76b053960aec97c41fb7bc2b0df
#
_cell.length_a   1.000
_cell.length_b   1.000
_cell.length_c   1.000
_cell.angle_alpha   90.00
_cell.angle_beta   90.00
_cell.angle_gamma   90.00
#
_symmetry.space_group_name_H-M   'P 1'
#
loop_
_entity.id
_entity.type
_entity.pdbx_description
1 polymer ?
#
loop_
_entity_poly.entity_id
_entity_poly.type
_entity_poly.pdbx_seq_one_letter_code
_entity_poly.pdbx_strand_id
1 'polypeptide(L)'
;MGRIASINAENLYKGQVIPPDQVWDYFVIRKPEKLDAWITEHGDEATAKAARMSQVLLQVREWLERDRRQAELPPLVMNTVGGSLNVLTDDKASTYLNDQAFQGLRRHQRATGRLIDAVDESKLSGPARREHQNRINVHSFIAASAQGAQKQLRLLKKAGKQTPKLKGD
;
A
#
# COMPACT_ATOMS: atom_id res chain seq x y z
N MET A 1 -24.90 -11.74 -21.37
CA MET A 1 -25.00 -10.36 -20.88
C MET A 1 -23.64 -9.71 -21.06
N GLY A 2 -23.51 -8.62 -21.83
CA GLY A 2 -22.23 -7.95 -22.02
C GLY A 2 -21.76 -7.29 -20.73
N ARG A 3 -20.49 -7.47 -20.37
CA ARG A 3 -19.85 -6.76 -19.25
C ARG A 3 -19.70 -5.29 -19.60
N ILE A 4 -20.15 -4.39 -18.75
CA ILE A 4 -20.01 -2.96 -18.94
C ILE A 4 -18.91 -2.49 -17.97
N ALA A 5 -17.82 -1.94 -18.50
CA ALA A 5 -16.80 -1.28 -17.67
C ALA A 5 -17.40 0.00 -17.08
N SER A 6 -17.89 -0.09 -15.85
CA SER A 6 -18.50 1.05 -15.15
C SER A 6 -17.46 1.93 -14.41
N ILE A 7 -16.18 1.54 -14.44
CA ILE A 7 -15.11 2.27 -13.76
C ILE A 7 -14.36 3.13 -14.79
N ASN A 8 -14.34 4.44 -14.54
CA ASN A 8 -13.49 5.39 -15.27
C ASN A 8 -12.62 6.14 -14.26
N ALA A 9 -11.30 6.15 -14.48
CA ALA A 9 -10.33 6.82 -13.62
C ALA A 9 -10.61 8.32 -13.45
N GLU A 10 -11.16 8.98 -14.50
CA GLU A 10 -11.49 10.40 -14.48
C GLU A 10 -12.67 10.72 -13.56
N ASN A 11 -13.63 9.80 -13.45
CA ASN A 11 -14.87 9.98 -12.69
C ASN A 11 -14.79 9.49 -11.25
N LEU A 12 -13.63 9.02 -10.80
CA LEU A 12 -13.45 8.60 -9.41
C LEU A 12 -13.46 9.79 -8.48
N TYR A 13 -14.18 9.66 -7.36
CA TYR A 13 -14.29 10.68 -6.32
C TYR A 13 -14.01 10.11 -4.92
N LYS A 14 -13.61 10.99 -4.02
CA LYS A 14 -13.32 10.64 -2.62
C LYS A 14 -14.56 10.12 -1.89
N GLY A 15 -14.42 9.01 -1.20
CA GLY A 15 -15.51 8.32 -0.52
C GLY A 15 -16.22 7.26 -1.36
N GLN A 16 -15.89 7.13 -2.65
CA GLN A 16 -16.47 6.10 -3.52
C GLN A 16 -16.00 4.70 -3.12
N VAL A 17 -16.93 3.76 -3.16
CA VAL A 17 -16.66 2.33 -2.99
C VAL A 17 -16.97 1.62 -4.30
N ILE A 18 -15.99 0.90 -4.82
CA ILE A 18 -16.11 0.09 -6.02
C ILE A 18 -16.27 -1.37 -5.58
N PRO A 19 -17.44 -1.98 -5.81
CA PRO A 19 -17.73 -3.34 -5.34
C PRO A 19 -16.91 -4.39 -6.10
N PRO A 20 -16.75 -5.60 -5.53
CA PRO A 20 -15.92 -6.67 -6.11
C PRO A 20 -16.29 -7.04 -7.54
N ASP A 21 -17.59 -7.05 -7.87
CA ASP A 21 -18.04 -7.40 -9.20
C ASP A 21 -17.60 -6.39 -10.25
N GLN A 22 -17.70 -5.09 -9.95
CA GLN A 22 -17.23 -4.04 -10.86
C GLN A 22 -15.70 -4.07 -11.03
N VAL A 23 -14.95 -4.33 -9.97
CA VAL A 23 -13.49 -4.49 -10.04
C VAL A 23 -13.13 -5.68 -10.92
N TRP A 24 -13.83 -6.80 -10.76
CA TRP A 24 -13.64 -8.00 -11.57
C TRP A 24 -13.94 -7.74 -13.05
N ASP A 25 -15.09 -7.18 -13.36
CA ASP A 25 -15.50 -6.89 -14.73
C ASP A 25 -14.52 -5.93 -15.42
N TYR A 26 -14.06 -4.88 -14.71
CA TYR A 26 -13.07 -3.96 -15.23
C TYR A 26 -11.73 -4.64 -15.54
N PHE A 27 -11.31 -5.59 -14.69
CA PHE A 27 -10.13 -6.39 -14.93
C PHE A 27 -10.28 -7.28 -16.16
N VAL A 28 -11.37 -8.04 -16.24
CA VAL A 28 -11.62 -8.99 -17.32
C VAL A 28 -11.71 -8.31 -18.68
N ILE A 29 -12.34 -7.13 -18.76
CA ILE A 29 -12.42 -6.36 -19.99
C ILE A 29 -11.01 -5.95 -20.49
N ARG A 30 -10.10 -5.63 -19.57
CA ARG A 30 -8.72 -5.22 -19.91
C ARG A 30 -7.77 -6.39 -20.16
N LYS A 31 -8.06 -7.55 -19.60
CA LYS A 31 -7.21 -8.75 -19.62
C LYS A 31 -8.01 -10.03 -19.82
N PRO A 32 -8.77 -10.15 -20.92
CA PRO A 32 -9.60 -11.34 -21.16
C PRO A 32 -8.77 -12.63 -21.25
N GLU A 33 -7.55 -12.55 -21.78
CA GLU A 33 -6.63 -13.69 -21.89
C GLU A 33 -6.26 -14.30 -20.54
N LYS A 34 -6.23 -13.50 -19.48
CA LYS A 34 -5.99 -14.01 -18.13
C LYS A 34 -7.19 -14.73 -17.54
N LEU A 35 -8.40 -14.28 -17.87
CA LEU A 35 -9.61 -14.96 -17.43
C LEU A 35 -9.66 -16.38 -17.98
N ASP A 36 -9.42 -16.56 -19.26
CA ASP A 36 -9.44 -17.87 -19.91
C ASP A 36 -8.40 -18.83 -19.29
N ALA A 37 -7.20 -18.34 -19.02
CA ALA A 37 -6.16 -19.09 -18.34
C ALA A 37 -6.58 -19.50 -16.92
N TRP A 38 -7.20 -18.58 -16.16
CA TRP A 38 -7.64 -18.86 -14.80
C TRP A 38 -8.87 -19.79 -14.73
N ILE A 39 -9.80 -19.69 -15.68
CA ILE A 39 -10.91 -20.65 -15.80
C ILE A 39 -10.37 -22.05 -16.10
N THR A 40 -9.36 -22.16 -16.97
CA THR A 40 -8.68 -23.43 -17.24
C THR A 40 -8.00 -24.01 -15.99
N GLU A 41 -7.40 -23.17 -15.16
CA GLU A 41 -6.72 -23.57 -13.92
C GLU A 41 -7.71 -23.96 -12.80
N HIS A 42 -8.84 -23.23 -12.67
CA HIS A 42 -9.74 -23.32 -11.52
C HIS A 42 -11.09 -23.99 -11.84
N GLY A 43 -11.37 -24.31 -13.10
CA GLY A 43 -12.57 -24.98 -13.57
C GLY A 43 -13.72 -24.06 -13.98
N ASP A 44 -13.94 -22.96 -13.26
CA ASP A 44 -14.99 -21.98 -13.56
C ASP A 44 -14.60 -20.57 -13.12
N GLU A 45 -15.37 -19.56 -13.59
CA GLU A 45 -15.10 -18.16 -13.32
C GLU A 45 -15.29 -17.79 -11.85
N ALA A 46 -16.26 -18.36 -11.16
CA ALA A 46 -16.54 -18.02 -9.76
C ALA A 46 -15.38 -18.45 -8.84
N THR A 47 -14.86 -19.66 -9.07
CA THR A 47 -13.69 -20.20 -8.36
C THR A 47 -12.42 -19.41 -8.69
N ALA A 48 -12.21 -19.10 -9.98
CA ALA A 48 -11.10 -18.25 -10.42
C ALA A 48 -11.16 -16.85 -9.77
N LYS A 49 -12.34 -16.23 -9.72
CA LYS A 49 -12.57 -14.94 -9.06
C LYS A 49 -12.23 -14.99 -7.58
N ALA A 50 -12.73 -15.99 -6.85
CA ALA A 50 -12.45 -16.17 -5.42
C ALA A 50 -10.93 -16.32 -5.17
N ALA A 51 -10.24 -17.12 -5.97
CA ALA A 51 -8.80 -17.38 -5.84
C ALA A 51 -7.93 -16.16 -6.19
N ARG A 52 -8.33 -15.34 -7.16
CA ARG A 52 -7.49 -14.29 -7.75
C ARG A 52 -7.89 -12.87 -7.36
N MET A 53 -8.96 -12.66 -6.62
CA MET A 53 -9.52 -11.35 -6.31
C MET A 53 -8.50 -10.39 -5.66
N SER A 54 -7.66 -10.87 -4.75
CA SER A 54 -6.63 -10.03 -4.13
C SER A 54 -5.60 -9.50 -5.14
N GLN A 55 -5.21 -10.33 -6.11
CA GLN A 55 -4.31 -9.93 -7.21
C GLN A 55 -4.99 -8.95 -8.15
N VAL A 56 -6.25 -9.20 -8.49
CA VAL A 56 -7.07 -8.32 -9.34
C VAL A 56 -7.21 -6.92 -8.72
N LEU A 57 -7.52 -6.84 -7.43
CA LEU A 57 -7.65 -5.58 -6.69
C LEU A 57 -6.35 -4.75 -6.75
N LEU A 58 -5.19 -5.38 -6.58
CA LEU A 58 -3.91 -4.69 -6.69
C LEU A 58 -3.66 -4.15 -8.10
N GLN A 59 -3.89 -4.98 -9.12
CA GLN A 59 -3.68 -4.57 -10.52
C GLN A 59 -4.64 -3.45 -10.95
N VAL A 60 -5.92 -3.58 -10.60
CA VAL A 60 -6.92 -2.54 -10.93
C VAL A 60 -6.58 -1.22 -10.26
N ARG A 61 -6.17 -1.25 -8.99
CA ARG A 61 -5.72 -0.04 -8.28
C ARG A 61 -4.53 0.61 -9.00
N GLU A 62 -3.51 -0.16 -9.36
CA GLU A 62 -2.32 0.33 -10.07
C GLU A 62 -2.68 0.94 -11.43
N TRP A 63 -3.63 0.32 -12.16
CA TRP A 63 -4.10 0.88 -13.43
C TRP A 63 -4.84 2.19 -13.24
N LEU A 64 -5.74 2.28 -12.28
CA LEU A 64 -6.49 3.51 -12.00
C LEU A 64 -5.56 4.64 -11.53
N GLU A 65 -4.57 4.35 -10.68
CA GLU A 65 -3.55 5.32 -10.26
C GLU A 65 -2.71 5.81 -11.43
N ARG A 66 -2.32 4.91 -12.34
CA ARG A 66 -1.58 5.23 -13.56
C ARG A 66 -2.41 6.06 -14.54
N ASP A 67 -3.65 5.62 -14.82
CA ASP A 67 -4.54 6.29 -15.75
C ASP A 67 -4.85 7.72 -15.27
N ARG A 68 -5.06 7.94 -13.98
CA ARG A 68 -5.20 9.28 -13.39
C ARG A 68 -3.95 10.14 -13.57
N ARG A 69 -2.77 9.54 -13.37
CA ARG A 69 -1.50 10.27 -13.56
C ARG A 69 -1.29 10.67 -15.01
N GLN A 70 -1.66 9.78 -15.95
CA GLN A 70 -1.59 10.09 -17.40
C GLN A 70 -2.57 11.18 -17.83
N ALA A 71 -3.73 11.26 -17.16
CA ALA A 71 -4.72 12.31 -17.38
C ALA A 71 -4.44 13.59 -16.56
N GLU A 72 -3.26 13.70 -15.91
CA GLU A 72 -2.85 14.84 -15.08
C GLU A 72 -3.85 15.19 -13.96
N LEU A 73 -4.63 14.21 -13.51
CA LEU A 73 -5.62 14.38 -12.45
C LEU A 73 -4.98 14.27 -11.06
N PRO A 74 -5.54 14.94 -10.05
CA PRO A 74 -5.05 14.83 -8.67
C PRO A 74 -5.02 13.37 -8.20
N PRO A 75 -3.96 12.94 -7.48
CA PRO A 75 -3.86 11.58 -6.97
C PRO A 75 -4.98 11.28 -5.97
N LEU A 76 -5.50 10.07 -6.01
CA LEU A 76 -6.44 9.53 -5.04
C LEU A 76 -5.78 8.41 -4.24
N VAL A 77 -6.06 8.36 -2.96
CA VAL A 77 -5.61 7.26 -2.10
C VAL A 77 -6.68 6.18 -2.09
N MET A 78 -6.29 4.97 -2.46
CA MET A 78 -7.20 3.84 -2.51
C MET A 78 -6.71 2.71 -1.60
N ASN A 79 -7.62 2.05 -0.90
CA ASN A 79 -7.34 0.83 -0.15
C ASN A 79 -8.31 -0.30 -0.54
N THR A 80 -7.98 -1.52 -0.15
CA THR A 80 -8.79 -2.70 -0.40
C THR A 80 -9.37 -3.21 0.91
N VAL A 81 -10.70 -3.34 0.99
CA VAL A 81 -11.40 -3.85 2.16
C VAL A 81 -12.55 -4.76 1.69
N GLY A 82 -12.60 -6.00 2.19
CA GLY A 82 -13.68 -6.94 1.90
C GLY A 82 -13.87 -7.23 0.40
N GLY A 83 -12.77 -7.26 -0.37
CA GLY A 83 -12.83 -7.47 -1.83
C GLY A 83 -13.23 -6.24 -2.64
N SER A 84 -13.54 -5.11 -2.00
CA SER A 84 -13.86 -3.83 -2.63
C SER A 84 -12.64 -2.92 -2.72
N LEU A 85 -12.64 -2.02 -3.70
CA LEU A 85 -11.68 -0.93 -3.80
C LEU A 85 -12.34 0.37 -3.30
N ASN A 86 -11.78 0.95 -2.25
CA ASN A 86 -12.34 2.16 -1.63
C ASN A 86 -11.43 3.36 -1.92
N VAL A 87 -12.00 4.41 -2.50
CA VAL A 87 -11.34 5.72 -2.64
C VAL A 87 -11.51 6.48 -1.34
N LEU A 88 -10.40 6.73 -0.64
CA LEU A 88 -10.46 7.31 0.70
C LEU A 88 -10.78 8.82 0.66
N THR A 89 -11.54 9.28 1.66
CA THR A 89 -11.66 10.72 1.97
C THR A 89 -10.33 11.23 2.53
N ASP A 90 -10.11 12.55 2.54
CA ASP A 90 -8.84 13.14 2.99
C ASP A 90 -8.47 12.73 4.42
N ASP A 91 -9.42 12.72 5.35
CA ASP A 91 -9.18 12.31 6.73
C ASP A 91 -8.74 10.84 6.83
N LYS A 92 -9.44 9.96 6.11
CA LYS A 92 -9.11 8.54 6.07
C LYS A 92 -7.78 8.29 5.34
N ALA A 93 -7.54 9.03 4.26
CA ALA A 93 -6.29 8.95 3.51
C ALA A 93 -5.08 9.38 4.36
N SER A 94 -5.20 10.48 5.11
CA SER A 94 -4.15 10.93 6.03
C SER A 94 -3.82 9.86 7.08
N THR A 95 -4.83 9.26 7.71
CA THR A 95 -4.61 8.18 8.68
C THR A 95 -4.00 6.94 8.03
N TYR A 96 -4.53 6.52 6.89
CA TYR A 96 -4.06 5.34 6.15
C TYR A 96 -2.60 5.50 5.70
N LEU A 97 -2.24 6.63 5.10
CA LEU A 97 -0.87 6.89 4.63
C LEU A 97 0.11 6.96 5.81
N ASN A 98 -0.29 7.56 6.92
CA ASN A 98 0.52 7.57 8.14
C ASN A 98 0.78 6.15 8.66
N ASP A 99 -0.25 5.29 8.70
CA ASP A 99 -0.11 3.91 9.13
C ASP A 99 0.76 3.09 8.16
N GLN A 100 0.64 3.30 6.85
CA GLN A 100 1.50 2.70 5.84
C GLN A 100 2.98 3.12 6.02
N ALA A 101 3.23 4.40 6.27
CA ALA A 101 4.57 4.92 6.55
C ALA A 101 5.18 4.24 7.80
N PHE A 102 4.41 4.09 8.87
CA PHE A 102 4.88 3.39 10.08
C PHE A 102 5.11 1.90 9.87
N GLN A 103 4.27 1.24 9.07
CA GLN A 103 4.49 -0.17 8.69
C GLN A 103 5.77 -0.33 7.86
N GLY A 104 5.99 0.55 6.88
CA GLY A 104 7.24 0.58 6.10
C GLY A 104 8.47 0.71 6.99
N LEU A 105 8.41 1.62 7.95
CA LEU A 105 9.48 1.82 8.91
C LEU A 105 9.77 0.61 9.79
N ARG A 106 8.73 -0.07 10.29
CA ARG A 106 8.90 -1.32 11.07
C ARG A 106 9.49 -2.44 10.22
N ARG A 107 9.13 -2.51 8.92
CA ARG A 107 9.73 -3.47 7.98
C ARG A 107 11.22 -3.17 7.78
N HIS A 108 11.56 -1.90 7.59
CA HIS A 108 12.96 -1.45 7.47
C HIS A 108 13.77 -1.83 8.71
N GLN A 109 13.27 -1.53 9.93
CA GLN A 109 13.94 -1.87 11.19
C GLN A 109 14.19 -3.38 11.32
N ARG A 110 13.20 -4.21 10.97
CA ARG A 110 13.37 -5.68 10.99
C ARG A 110 14.39 -6.16 9.96
N ALA A 111 14.41 -5.56 8.77
CA ALA A 111 15.40 -5.89 7.74
C ALA A 111 16.82 -5.52 8.18
N THR A 112 16.99 -4.35 8.83
CA THR A 112 18.27 -3.91 9.41
C THR A 112 18.74 -4.87 10.52
N GLY A 113 17.85 -5.30 11.42
CA GLY A 113 18.20 -6.30 12.42
C GLY A 113 18.69 -7.60 11.78
N ARG A 114 17.99 -8.11 10.76
CA ARG A 114 18.44 -9.32 10.04
C ARG A 114 19.80 -9.14 9.34
N LEU A 115 20.07 -7.95 8.81
CA LEU A 115 21.36 -7.66 8.20
C LEU A 115 22.49 -7.75 9.21
N ILE A 116 22.25 -7.35 10.48
CA ILE A 116 23.22 -7.41 11.57
C ILE A 116 23.37 -8.84 12.09
N ASP A 117 22.23 -9.52 12.33
CA ASP A 117 22.22 -10.77 13.09
C ASP A 117 22.48 -12.02 12.22
N ALA A 118 22.12 -11.98 10.92
CA ALA A 118 22.16 -13.15 10.05
C ALA A 118 23.44 -13.28 9.21
N VAL A 119 24.29 -12.25 9.19
CA VAL A 119 25.52 -12.25 8.40
C VAL A 119 26.73 -12.44 9.32
N ASP A 120 27.46 -13.56 9.13
CA ASP A 120 28.72 -13.82 9.82
C ASP A 120 29.84 -13.02 9.18
N GLU A 121 30.18 -11.87 9.75
CA GLU A 121 31.24 -10.98 9.25
C GLU A 121 32.62 -11.66 9.15
N SER A 122 32.87 -12.68 9.96
CA SER A 122 34.15 -13.40 9.95
C SER A 122 34.37 -14.17 8.64
N LYS A 123 33.28 -14.55 7.97
CA LYS A 123 33.29 -15.28 6.68
C LYS A 123 33.33 -14.38 5.44
N LEU A 124 33.23 -13.05 5.64
CA LEU A 124 33.30 -12.11 4.53
C LEU A 124 34.76 -11.79 4.16
N SER A 125 35.02 -11.66 2.87
CA SER A 125 36.30 -11.12 2.38
C SER A 125 36.48 -9.67 2.85
N GLY A 126 37.71 -9.16 2.87
CA GLY A 126 37.98 -7.80 3.36
C GLY A 126 37.17 -6.70 2.66
N PRO A 127 37.05 -6.68 1.32
CA PRO A 127 36.19 -5.74 0.61
C PRO A 127 34.69 -5.90 0.96
N ALA A 128 34.19 -7.15 0.98
CA ALA A 128 32.79 -7.45 1.30
C ALA A 128 32.43 -7.06 2.74
N ARG A 129 33.36 -7.25 3.69
CA ARG A 129 33.18 -6.84 5.09
C ARG A 129 33.03 -5.32 5.21
N ARG A 130 33.87 -4.55 4.53
CA ARG A 130 33.78 -3.08 4.53
C ARG A 130 32.46 -2.61 3.95
N GLU A 131 32.03 -3.19 2.84
CA GLU A 131 30.74 -2.86 2.22
C GLU A 131 29.56 -3.23 3.13
N HIS A 132 29.61 -4.38 3.77
CA HIS A 132 28.60 -4.83 4.73
C HIS A 132 28.51 -3.84 5.91
N GLN A 133 29.64 -3.45 6.51
CA GLN A 133 29.67 -2.49 7.60
C GLN A 133 29.10 -1.12 7.20
N ASN A 134 29.42 -0.65 5.98
CA ASN A 134 28.84 0.59 5.47
C ASN A 134 27.33 0.49 5.32
N ARG A 135 26.82 -0.64 4.84
CA ARG A 135 25.36 -0.88 4.75
C ARG A 135 24.69 -0.87 6.12
N ILE A 136 25.30 -1.55 7.12
CA ILE A 136 24.81 -1.53 8.50
C ILE A 136 24.75 -0.09 9.03
N ASN A 137 25.79 0.69 8.85
CA ASN A 137 25.85 2.07 9.34
C ASN A 137 24.75 2.94 8.73
N VAL A 138 24.56 2.87 7.40
CA VAL A 138 23.50 3.63 6.70
C VAL A 138 22.10 3.22 7.19
N HIS A 139 21.83 1.92 7.25
CA HIS A 139 20.51 1.42 7.68
C HIS A 139 20.24 1.71 9.15
N SER A 140 21.25 1.61 10.03
CA SER A 140 21.12 1.94 11.44
C SER A 140 20.87 3.42 11.66
N PHE A 141 21.51 4.31 10.89
CA PHE A 141 21.24 5.74 10.92
C PHE A 141 19.81 6.08 10.51
N ILE A 142 19.32 5.48 9.41
CA ILE A 142 17.93 5.65 8.96
C ILE A 142 16.94 5.15 10.03
N ALA A 143 17.19 3.99 10.62
CA ALA A 143 16.34 3.41 11.65
C ALA A 143 16.29 4.31 12.92
N ALA A 144 17.44 4.83 13.38
CA ALA A 144 17.52 5.71 14.53
C ALA A 144 16.81 7.06 14.30
N SER A 145 17.04 7.67 13.13
CA SER A 145 16.37 8.92 12.73
C SER A 145 14.85 8.78 12.70
N ALA A 146 14.40 7.67 12.16
CA ALA A 146 12.98 7.36 12.08
C ALA A 146 12.33 7.11 13.45
N GLN A 147 13.02 6.45 14.38
CA GLN A 147 12.56 6.29 15.77
C GLN A 147 12.45 7.65 16.48
N GLY A 148 13.41 8.54 16.28
CA GLY A 148 13.38 9.91 16.81
C GLY A 148 12.15 10.67 16.33
N ALA A 149 11.88 10.66 15.03
CA ALA A 149 10.71 11.30 14.44
C ALA A 149 9.39 10.72 14.96
N GLN A 150 9.30 9.39 15.12
CA GLN A 150 8.12 8.75 15.72
C GLN A 150 7.87 9.21 17.17
N LYS A 151 8.93 9.30 17.97
CA LYS A 151 8.82 9.76 19.35
C LYS A 151 8.30 11.20 19.41
N GLN A 152 8.83 12.09 18.57
CA GLN A 152 8.37 13.48 18.49
C GLN A 152 6.91 13.57 18.06
N LEU A 153 6.47 12.83 17.03
CA LEU A 153 5.07 12.80 16.60
C LEU A 153 4.12 12.32 17.70
N ARG A 154 4.52 11.32 18.50
CA ARG A 154 3.73 10.86 19.65
C ARG A 154 3.61 11.95 20.73
N LEU A 155 4.69 12.70 20.98
CA LEU A 155 4.66 13.80 21.94
C LEU A 155 3.74 14.93 21.47
N LEU A 156 3.81 15.32 20.20
CA LEU A 156 2.92 16.32 19.60
C LEU A 156 1.43 15.89 19.66
N LYS A 157 1.15 14.62 19.34
CA LYS A 157 -0.22 14.08 19.47
C LYS A 157 -0.74 14.10 20.92
N LYS A 158 0.12 13.86 21.91
CA LYS A 158 -0.23 13.98 23.33
C LYS A 158 -0.49 15.44 23.74
N ALA A 159 0.38 16.36 23.30
CA ALA A 159 0.23 17.79 23.58
C ALA A 159 -1.04 18.36 22.95
N GLY A 160 -1.36 18.00 21.69
CA GLY A 160 -2.59 18.43 21.03
C GLY A 160 -3.89 17.90 21.66
N LYS A 161 -3.83 16.79 22.42
CA LYS A 161 -4.96 16.28 23.19
C LYS A 161 -5.15 16.98 24.53
N GLN A 162 -4.15 17.73 25.00
CA GLN A 162 -4.16 18.47 26.27
C GLN A 162 -4.55 19.94 26.09
N THR A 163 -4.87 20.42 24.89
CA THR A 163 -5.43 21.75 24.70
C THR A 163 -6.78 21.80 25.42
N PRO A 164 -6.95 22.69 26.43
CA PRO A 164 -8.21 22.83 27.13
C PRO A 164 -9.31 23.19 26.11
N LYS A 165 -10.43 22.50 26.13
CA LYS A 165 -11.63 23.00 25.47
C LYS A 165 -11.93 24.33 26.12
N LEU A 166 -11.72 25.45 25.43
CA LEU A 166 -12.25 26.74 25.82
C LEU A 166 -13.76 26.52 25.98
N LYS A 167 -14.26 26.57 27.23
CA LYS A 167 -15.65 26.65 27.48
C LYS A 167 -16.09 28.00 26.90
N GLY A 168 -16.82 27.95 25.77
CA GLY A 168 -17.53 29.11 25.28
C GLY A 168 -18.57 29.50 26.31
N ASP A 169 -18.51 30.74 26.73
CA ASP A 169 -19.57 31.40 27.45
C ASP A 169 -20.80 31.53 26.55
#